data_2ca041fe97e5f0631cb44a9875001a30
#
_entry.id   2ca041fe97e5f0631cb44a9875001a30
#
_cell.length_a   1.000
_cell.length_b   1.000
_cell.length_c   1.000
_cell.angle_alpha   90.00
_cell.angle_beta   90.00
_cell.angle_gamma   90.00
#
_symmetry.space_group_name_H-M   'P 1'
#
loop_
_entity.id
_entity.type
_entity.pdbx_description
1 polymer ?
#
loop_
_entity_poly.entity_id
_entity_poly.type
_entity_poly.pdbx_seq_one_letter_code
_entity_poly.pdbx_strand_id
1 'polypeptide(L)'
;PNPGAPGPAKARELLSEKDIPAIIIGDAPGKGKKDEMDEQGLGYIIVMSDPMIGAKREWLDPTEMAIFNADILKVLAETGALRLVQNTIDGVIDGAAAGNIELPKLIITAEKAVEAAGFENPYAKAKAIAAYEMAGAVANLDMKGCFMTKGFENFIPLVAAAHEMAASAAALADEAREIEKGNDSVLRTPHMKEGNTGRKTDLISKPE
;
A
#
# COMPACT_ATOMS: atom_id res chain seq x y z
N PRO A 1 5.30 -1.36 7.67
CA PRO A 1 6.18 -0.95 8.78
C PRO A 1 7.48 -0.36 8.26
N ASN A 2 8.08 0.57 9.02
CA ASN A 2 9.36 1.18 8.66
C ASN A 2 10.50 0.13 8.73
N PRO A 3 11.13 -0.23 7.59
CA PRO A 3 12.23 -1.20 7.57
C PRO A 3 13.47 -0.77 8.35
N GLY A 4 13.62 0.51 8.62
CA GLY A 4 14.73 1.06 9.41
C GLY A 4 14.51 1.07 10.93
N ALA A 5 13.32 0.69 11.42
CA ALA A 5 13.07 0.55 12.84
C ALA A 5 13.93 -0.60 13.44
N PRO A 6 14.31 -0.55 14.73
CA PRO A 6 15.27 -1.50 15.33
C PRO A 6 14.92 -2.98 15.12
N GLY A 7 13.64 -3.36 15.30
CA GLY A 7 13.20 -4.74 15.10
C GLY A 7 13.29 -5.20 13.64
N PRO A 8 12.65 -4.51 12.69
CA PRO A 8 12.81 -4.80 11.25
C PRO A 8 14.25 -4.75 10.75
N ALA A 9 15.08 -3.82 11.22
CA ALA A 9 16.48 -3.75 10.85
C ALA A 9 17.25 -5.02 11.28
N LYS A 10 17.03 -5.48 12.52
CA LYS A 10 17.64 -6.72 13.02
C LYS A 10 17.14 -7.96 12.28
N ALA A 11 15.85 -7.99 11.91
CA ALA A 11 15.31 -9.09 11.11
C ALA A 11 15.97 -9.16 9.73
N ARG A 12 16.14 -8.01 9.05
CA ARG A 12 16.83 -7.94 7.75
C ARG A 12 18.28 -8.45 7.84
N GLU A 13 19.00 -8.01 8.86
CA GLU A 13 20.38 -8.46 9.13
C GLU A 13 20.46 -10.00 9.27
N LEU A 14 19.58 -10.58 10.09
CA LEU A 14 19.53 -12.03 10.30
C LEU A 14 19.17 -12.83 9.04
N LEU A 15 18.28 -12.29 8.19
CA LEU A 15 17.92 -12.91 6.93
C LEU A 15 19.09 -12.88 5.95
N SER A 16 19.78 -11.74 5.85
CA SER A 16 20.97 -11.58 5.02
C SER A 16 22.13 -12.46 5.48
N GLU A 17 22.43 -12.49 6.80
CA GLU A 17 23.48 -13.35 7.37
C GLU A 17 23.29 -14.85 7.10
N LYS A 18 22.03 -15.27 6.93
CA LYS A 18 21.66 -16.68 6.67
C LYS A 18 21.43 -16.96 5.19
N ASP A 19 21.64 -16.00 4.34
CA ASP A 19 21.41 -16.11 2.89
C ASP A 19 19.99 -16.58 2.54
N ILE A 20 19.00 -16.08 3.31
CA ILE A 20 17.59 -16.42 3.10
C ILE A 20 16.96 -15.40 2.15
N PRO A 21 16.49 -15.83 0.95
CA PRO A 21 15.77 -14.94 0.05
C PRO A 21 14.52 -14.34 0.73
N ALA A 22 14.43 -13.02 0.79
CA ALA A 22 13.32 -12.35 1.47
C ALA A 22 12.91 -11.05 0.76
N ILE A 23 11.62 -10.73 0.87
CA ILE A 23 11.04 -9.48 0.39
C ILE A 23 10.60 -8.65 1.59
N ILE A 24 11.09 -7.43 1.67
CA ILE A 24 10.72 -6.47 2.72
C ILE A 24 9.58 -5.59 2.19
N ILE A 25 8.39 -5.75 2.75
CA ILE A 25 7.25 -4.87 2.43
C ILE A 25 7.21 -3.75 3.47
N GLY A 26 7.32 -2.51 3.02
CA GLY A 26 7.42 -1.33 3.88
C GLY A 26 6.63 -0.14 3.37
N ASP A 27 6.54 0.86 4.23
CA ASP A 27 5.94 2.16 4.00
C ASP A 27 6.96 3.19 3.47
N ALA A 28 6.54 4.43 3.25
CA ALA A 28 7.35 5.50 2.64
C ALA A 28 8.75 5.68 3.27
N PRO A 29 8.96 5.61 4.60
CA PRO A 29 10.29 5.63 5.21
C PRO A 29 11.24 4.55 4.70
N GLY A 30 10.72 3.42 4.21
CA GLY A 30 11.49 2.33 3.63
C GLY A 30 12.29 2.75 2.40
N LYS A 31 11.85 3.78 1.66
CA LYS A 31 12.58 4.31 0.50
C LYS A 31 14.01 4.74 0.86
N GLY A 32 14.22 5.29 2.06
CA GLY A 32 15.54 5.69 2.55
C GLY A 32 16.45 4.51 2.93
N LYS A 33 15.94 3.27 2.89
CA LYS A 33 16.66 2.05 3.24
C LYS A 33 16.93 1.13 2.05
N LYS A 34 16.60 1.57 0.83
CA LYS A 34 16.74 0.75 -0.37
C LYS A 34 18.17 0.29 -0.61
N ASP A 35 19.15 1.19 -0.45
CA ASP A 35 20.55 0.88 -0.70
C ASP A 35 21.10 -0.16 0.29
N GLU A 36 20.70 -0.05 1.59
CA GLU A 36 21.02 -1.07 2.59
C GLU A 36 20.38 -2.44 2.24
N MET A 37 19.13 -2.46 1.75
CA MET A 37 18.46 -3.69 1.35
C MET A 37 19.10 -4.30 0.09
N ASP A 38 19.55 -3.45 -0.84
CA ASP A 38 20.30 -3.88 -2.03
C ASP A 38 21.62 -4.54 -1.63
N GLU A 39 22.40 -3.92 -0.72
CA GLU A 39 23.65 -4.47 -0.20
C GLU A 39 23.45 -5.78 0.57
N GLN A 40 22.29 -5.93 1.23
CA GLN A 40 21.91 -7.15 1.95
C GLN A 40 21.39 -8.26 1.04
N GLY A 41 21.27 -8.05 -0.27
CA GLY A 41 20.71 -9.02 -1.21
C GLY A 41 19.20 -9.28 -1.05
N LEU A 42 18.47 -8.35 -0.39
CA LEU A 42 17.04 -8.46 -0.12
C LEU A 42 16.21 -7.79 -1.22
N GLY A 43 15.03 -8.36 -1.50
CA GLY A 43 13.99 -7.69 -2.28
C GLY A 43 13.21 -6.69 -1.43
N TYR A 44 12.56 -5.72 -2.09
CA TYR A 44 11.67 -4.82 -1.39
C TYR A 44 10.48 -4.37 -2.23
N ILE A 45 9.37 -4.12 -1.53
CA ILE A 45 8.17 -3.48 -2.05
C ILE A 45 7.84 -2.33 -1.09
N ILE A 46 7.99 -1.08 -1.52
CA ILE A 46 7.75 0.10 -0.71
C ILE A 46 6.47 0.79 -1.19
N VAL A 47 5.46 0.83 -0.32
CA VAL A 47 4.16 1.48 -0.59
C VAL A 47 4.24 2.92 -0.07
N MET A 48 4.22 3.90 -0.99
CA MET A 48 4.44 5.30 -0.63
C MET A 48 3.25 5.94 0.08
N SER A 49 2.05 5.40 -0.12
CA SER A 49 0.79 5.92 0.43
C SER A 49 0.23 5.11 1.60
N ASP A 50 1.08 4.38 2.31
CA ASP A 50 0.69 3.64 3.50
C ASP A 50 1.13 4.41 4.76
N PRO A 51 0.31 5.37 5.27
CA PRO A 51 0.60 6.06 6.50
C PRO A 51 0.38 5.13 7.69
N MET A 52 1.35 5.09 8.59
CA MET A 52 1.25 4.29 9.80
C MET A 52 0.73 5.12 10.97
N ILE A 53 -0.46 4.82 11.43
CA ILE A 53 -1.03 5.35 12.68
C ILE A 53 -0.80 4.36 13.83
N GLY A 54 -0.59 4.87 15.03
CA GLY A 54 -0.55 4.05 16.22
C GLY A 54 0.17 4.63 17.43
N ALA A 55 0.99 5.66 17.25
CA ALA A 55 1.86 6.15 18.34
C ALA A 55 1.14 6.93 19.45
N LYS A 56 -0.06 7.43 19.21
CA LYS A 56 -0.89 8.19 20.17
C LYS A 56 -2.30 7.60 20.31
N ARG A 57 -2.45 6.32 20.02
CA ARG A 57 -3.74 5.63 20.03
C ARG A 57 -4.44 5.61 21.41
N GLU A 58 -3.73 5.83 22.50
CA GLU A 58 -4.31 5.97 23.82
C GLU A 58 -5.25 7.18 23.97
N TRP A 59 -5.18 8.12 23.02
CA TRP A 59 -6.04 9.31 22.93
C TRP A 59 -7.12 9.20 21.86
N LEU A 60 -7.14 8.08 21.15
CA LEU A 60 -8.09 7.83 20.08
C LEU A 60 -8.97 6.63 20.43
N ASP A 61 -10.24 6.72 20.06
CA ASP A 61 -11.17 5.61 20.21
C ASP A 61 -10.73 4.43 19.30
N PRO A 62 -10.77 3.18 19.80
CA PRO A 62 -10.45 2.01 18.97
C PRO A 62 -11.30 1.90 17.69
N THR A 63 -12.55 2.38 17.73
CA THR A 63 -13.43 2.42 16.55
C THR A 63 -12.91 3.41 15.52
N GLU A 64 -12.47 4.60 15.92
CA GLU A 64 -11.84 5.58 15.01
C GLU A 64 -10.58 5.02 14.36
N MET A 65 -9.78 4.29 15.14
CA MET A 65 -8.59 3.61 14.59
C MET A 65 -8.95 2.55 13.55
N ALA A 66 -10.02 1.79 13.79
CA ALA A 66 -10.50 0.79 12.84
C ALA A 66 -11.03 1.44 11.55
N ILE A 67 -11.76 2.55 11.65
CA ILE A 67 -12.25 3.33 10.51
C ILE A 67 -11.07 3.87 9.70
N PHE A 68 -10.10 4.51 10.34
CA PHE A 68 -8.90 5.01 9.68
C PHE A 68 -8.17 3.91 8.90
N ASN A 69 -7.93 2.77 9.54
CA ASN A 69 -7.27 1.63 8.88
C ASN A 69 -8.08 1.12 7.69
N ALA A 70 -9.42 1.10 7.80
CA ALA A 70 -10.30 0.72 6.70
C ALA A 70 -10.23 1.70 5.53
N ASP A 71 -10.18 3.01 5.80
CA ASP A 71 -10.05 4.05 4.78
C ASP A 71 -8.71 3.94 4.03
N ILE A 72 -7.61 3.77 4.74
CA ILE A 72 -6.31 3.56 4.11
C ILE A 72 -6.27 2.26 3.30
N LEU A 73 -6.81 1.16 3.84
CA LEU A 73 -6.89 -0.10 3.11
C LEU A 73 -7.74 0.03 1.85
N LYS A 74 -8.85 0.79 1.90
CA LYS A 74 -9.68 1.10 0.74
C LYS A 74 -8.90 1.85 -0.33
N VAL A 75 -8.17 2.92 0.04
CA VAL A 75 -7.31 3.65 -0.89
C VAL A 75 -6.32 2.70 -1.56
N LEU A 76 -5.58 1.90 -0.80
CA LEU A 76 -4.60 0.97 -1.35
C LEU A 76 -5.23 -0.07 -2.28
N ALA A 77 -6.42 -0.56 -1.95
CA ALA A 77 -7.14 -1.55 -2.75
C ALA A 77 -7.67 -0.96 -4.06
N GLU A 78 -8.34 0.19 -3.99
CA GLU A 78 -9.06 0.77 -5.12
C GLU A 78 -8.17 1.55 -6.08
N THR A 79 -7.04 2.08 -5.60
CA THR A 79 -6.03 2.72 -6.47
C THR A 79 -5.13 1.74 -7.20
N GLY A 80 -5.14 0.45 -6.82
CA GLY A 80 -4.34 -0.60 -7.44
C GLY A 80 -3.03 -0.93 -6.73
N ALA A 81 -2.69 -0.23 -5.63
CA ALA A 81 -1.46 -0.50 -4.88
C ALA A 81 -1.40 -1.95 -4.36
N LEU A 82 -2.49 -2.46 -3.74
CA LEU A 82 -2.55 -3.84 -3.28
C LEU A 82 -2.47 -4.84 -4.43
N ARG A 83 -3.09 -4.55 -5.57
CA ARG A 83 -2.97 -5.40 -6.77
C ARG A 83 -1.53 -5.51 -7.22
N LEU A 84 -0.81 -4.39 -7.25
CA LEU A 84 0.60 -4.38 -7.65
C LEU A 84 1.46 -5.18 -6.66
N VAL A 85 1.20 -5.08 -5.35
CA VAL A 85 1.86 -5.92 -4.33
C VAL A 85 1.58 -7.40 -4.60
N GLN A 86 0.31 -7.78 -4.79
CA GLN A 86 -0.09 -9.17 -5.06
C GLN A 86 0.58 -9.71 -6.33
N ASN A 87 0.45 -9.01 -7.46
CA ASN A 87 1.04 -9.43 -8.72
C ASN A 87 2.57 -9.60 -8.62
N THR A 88 3.23 -8.72 -7.85
CA THR A 88 4.68 -8.81 -7.64
C THR A 88 5.05 -10.05 -6.82
N ILE A 89 4.28 -10.37 -5.78
CA ILE A 89 4.51 -11.56 -4.95
C ILE A 89 4.21 -12.83 -5.74
N ASP A 90 3.09 -12.86 -6.49
CA ASP A 90 2.73 -14.00 -7.35
C ASP A 90 3.85 -14.28 -8.37
N GLY A 91 4.40 -13.25 -9.02
CA GLY A 91 5.53 -13.39 -9.94
C GLY A 91 6.79 -13.99 -9.29
N VAL A 92 7.08 -13.66 -8.03
CA VAL A 92 8.20 -14.27 -7.28
C VAL A 92 7.91 -15.73 -6.95
N ILE A 93 6.67 -16.05 -6.57
CA ILE A 93 6.25 -17.44 -6.27
C ILE A 93 6.36 -18.29 -7.52
N ASP A 94 5.86 -17.82 -8.65
CA ASP A 94 5.93 -18.51 -9.95
C ASP A 94 7.38 -18.71 -10.40
N GLY A 95 8.22 -17.68 -10.26
CA GLY A 95 9.65 -17.77 -10.53
C GLY A 95 10.34 -18.81 -9.64
N ALA A 96 10.03 -18.82 -8.34
CA ALA A 96 10.57 -19.78 -7.39
C ALA A 96 10.15 -21.23 -7.76
N ALA A 97 8.90 -21.44 -8.15
CA ALA A 97 8.38 -22.72 -8.62
C ALA A 97 9.10 -23.21 -9.89
N ALA A 98 9.52 -22.27 -10.75
CA ALA A 98 10.31 -22.54 -11.95
C ALA A 98 11.82 -22.69 -11.68
N GLY A 99 12.27 -22.56 -10.42
CA GLY A 99 13.68 -22.65 -10.04
C GLY A 99 14.48 -21.35 -10.24
N ASN A 100 13.82 -20.23 -10.47
CA ASN A 100 14.44 -18.92 -10.66
C ASN A 100 13.78 -17.89 -9.69
N ILE A 101 14.48 -17.55 -8.61
CA ILE A 101 14.02 -16.55 -7.64
C ILE A 101 14.62 -15.19 -8.01
N GLU A 102 13.78 -14.29 -8.52
CA GLU A 102 14.13 -12.90 -8.76
C GLU A 102 13.42 -12.01 -7.74
N LEU A 103 14.19 -11.40 -6.84
CA LEU A 103 13.63 -10.57 -5.78
C LEU A 103 13.30 -9.16 -6.31
N PRO A 104 12.08 -8.63 -6.02
CA PRO A 104 11.64 -7.35 -6.55
C PRO A 104 12.38 -6.18 -5.90
N LYS A 105 12.55 -5.10 -6.67
CA LYS A 105 13.07 -3.81 -6.22
C LYS A 105 12.04 -2.73 -6.57
N LEU A 106 10.90 -2.76 -5.89
CA LEU A 106 9.72 -1.99 -6.25
C LEU A 106 9.43 -0.87 -5.26
N ILE A 107 9.30 0.35 -5.79
CA ILE A 107 8.69 1.49 -5.10
C ILE A 107 7.38 1.78 -5.81
N ILE A 108 6.27 1.67 -5.08
CA ILE A 108 4.93 1.89 -5.61
C ILE A 108 4.61 3.38 -5.50
N THR A 109 4.54 4.04 -6.65
CA THR A 109 4.06 5.42 -6.80
C THR A 109 2.59 5.43 -7.24
N ALA A 110 1.96 6.60 -7.26
CA ALA A 110 0.59 6.73 -7.74
C ALA A 110 0.42 6.20 -9.17
N GLU A 111 1.37 6.53 -10.06
CA GLU A 111 1.33 6.11 -11.46
C GLU A 111 1.38 4.59 -11.60
N LYS A 112 2.29 3.94 -10.87
CA LYS A 112 2.41 2.47 -10.90
C LYS A 112 1.18 1.78 -10.31
N ALA A 113 0.62 2.34 -9.24
CA ALA A 113 -0.59 1.81 -8.62
C ALA A 113 -1.77 1.85 -9.61
N VAL A 114 -2.04 3.01 -10.21
CA VAL A 114 -3.18 3.18 -11.12
C VAL A 114 -3.00 2.44 -12.45
N GLU A 115 -1.76 2.20 -12.88
CA GLU A 115 -1.48 1.31 -14.00
C GLU A 115 -1.87 -0.13 -13.67
N ALA A 116 -1.52 -0.62 -12.49
CA ALA A 116 -1.91 -1.96 -12.03
C ALA A 116 -3.43 -2.10 -11.84
N ALA A 117 -4.13 -1.03 -11.48
CA ALA A 117 -5.59 -1.00 -11.39
C ALA A 117 -6.28 -1.14 -12.75
N GLY A 118 -5.60 -0.72 -13.84
CA GLY A 118 -6.14 -0.82 -15.19
C GLY A 118 -7.32 0.11 -15.45
N PHE A 119 -7.30 1.33 -14.92
CA PHE A 119 -8.34 2.33 -15.18
C PHE A 119 -8.45 2.67 -16.67
N GLU A 120 -9.62 2.54 -17.23
CA GLU A 120 -9.93 2.90 -18.61
C GLU A 120 -10.39 4.36 -18.73
N ASN A 121 -11.13 4.85 -17.71
CA ASN A 121 -11.61 6.22 -17.71
C ASN A 121 -10.55 7.19 -17.16
N PRO A 122 -10.17 8.26 -17.91
CA PRO A 122 -9.14 9.19 -17.46
C PRO A 122 -9.51 10.00 -16.21
N TYR A 123 -10.78 10.26 -15.95
CA TYR A 123 -11.22 10.92 -14.73
C TYR A 123 -11.16 9.97 -13.51
N ALA A 124 -11.48 8.69 -13.70
CA ALA A 124 -11.30 7.67 -12.68
C ALA A 124 -9.81 7.57 -12.31
N LYS A 125 -8.93 7.50 -13.31
CA LYS A 125 -7.48 7.49 -13.11
C LYS A 125 -7.00 8.73 -12.35
N ALA A 126 -7.47 9.94 -12.71
CA ALA A 126 -7.10 11.18 -12.03
C ALA A 126 -7.53 11.19 -10.56
N LYS A 127 -8.75 10.73 -10.25
CA LYS A 127 -9.25 10.61 -8.87
C LYS A 127 -8.42 9.59 -8.06
N ALA A 128 -8.08 8.46 -8.64
CA ALA A 128 -7.26 7.45 -8.00
C ALA A 128 -5.83 7.94 -7.70
N ILE A 129 -5.21 8.70 -8.62
CA ILE A 129 -3.92 9.38 -8.37
C ILE A 129 -4.06 10.35 -7.19
N ALA A 130 -5.09 11.20 -7.20
CA ALA A 130 -5.32 12.16 -6.12
C ALA A 130 -5.54 11.47 -4.76
N ALA A 131 -6.31 10.38 -4.73
CA ALA A 131 -6.53 9.57 -3.53
C ALA A 131 -5.22 8.99 -2.99
N TYR A 132 -4.38 8.43 -3.86
CA TYR A 132 -3.10 7.85 -3.49
C TYR A 132 -2.14 8.89 -2.92
N GLU A 133 -1.98 10.04 -3.59
CA GLU A 133 -1.12 11.13 -3.14
C GLU A 133 -1.61 11.75 -1.81
N MET A 134 -2.94 11.89 -1.67
CA MET A 134 -3.54 12.38 -0.42
C MET A 134 -3.27 11.42 0.74
N ALA A 135 -3.40 10.12 0.55
CA ALA A 135 -3.05 9.11 1.56
C ALA A 135 -1.55 9.16 1.93
N GLY A 136 -0.68 9.37 0.95
CA GLY A 136 0.74 9.62 1.21
C GLY A 136 1.00 10.86 2.06
N ALA A 137 0.24 11.93 1.85
CA ALA A 137 0.36 13.17 2.62
C ALA A 137 -0.16 13.05 4.07
N VAL A 138 -1.06 12.11 4.36
CA VAL A 138 -1.54 11.79 5.72
C VAL A 138 -0.36 11.48 6.65
N ALA A 139 0.66 10.78 6.17
CA ALA A 139 1.85 10.43 6.93
C ALA A 139 2.58 11.65 7.53
N ASN A 140 2.52 12.81 6.86
CA ASN A 140 3.14 14.04 7.38
C ASN A 140 2.42 14.58 8.62
N LEU A 141 1.08 14.49 8.65
CA LEU A 141 0.28 14.88 9.81
C LEU A 141 0.48 13.88 10.96
N ASP A 142 0.51 12.61 10.66
CA ASP A 142 0.78 11.56 11.65
C ASP A 142 2.15 11.72 12.28
N MET A 143 3.18 11.97 11.48
CA MET A 143 4.53 12.22 12.00
C MET A 143 4.55 13.43 12.94
N LYS A 144 3.92 14.52 12.53
CA LYS A 144 3.85 15.74 13.37
C LYS A 144 3.08 15.47 14.67
N GLY A 145 1.88 14.90 14.58
CA GLY A 145 1.02 14.63 15.73
C GLY A 145 1.61 13.57 16.65
N CYS A 146 2.07 12.44 16.10
CA CYS A 146 2.52 11.31 16.91
C CYS A 146 3.91 11.47 17.51
N PHE A 147 4.84 12.15 16.83
CA PHE A 147 6.25 12.14 17.22
C PHE A 147 6.85 13.51 17.51
N MET A 148 6.34 14.58 16.90
CA MET A 148 6.98 15.89 16.97
C MET A 148 6.26 16.88 17.89
N THR A 149 4.95 16.74 18.09
CA THR A 149 4.13 17.68 18.87
C THR A 149 3.90 17.15 20.30
N LYS A 150 4.10 18.03 21.28
CA LYS A 150 3.86 17.75 22.70
C LYS A 150 2.56 18.41 23.16
N GLY A 151 1.93 17.82 24.17
CA GLY A 151 0.65 18.28 24.72
C GLY A 151 -0.52 17.76 23.89
N PHE A 152 -1.47 17.06 24.54
CA PHE A 152 -2.58 16.41 23.85
C PHE A 152 -3.48 17.45 23.13
N GLU A 153 -3.64 18.64 23.69
CA GLU A 153 -4.38 19.75 23.07
C GLU A 153 -3.79 20.21 21.72
N ASN A 154 -2.50 19.93 21.50
CA ASN A 154 -1.79 20.31 20.29
C ASN A 154 -1.69 19.16 19.29
N PHE A 155 -1.46 17.91 19.74
CA PHE A 155 -1.30 16.80 18.81
C PHE A 155 -2.62 16.14 18.40
N ILE A 156 -3.64 16.11 19.24
CA ILE A 156 -4.95 15.51 18.88
C ILE A 156 -5.54 16.13 17.63
N PRO A 157 -5.60 17.48 17.45
CA PRO A 157 -6.11 18.06 16.23
C PRO A 157 -5.33 17.66 14.96
N LEU A 158 -4.01 17.42 15.06
CA LEU A 158 -3.20 16.98 13.94
C LEU A 158 -3.52 15.54 13.55
N VAL A 159 -3.66 14.66 14.54
CA VAL A 159 -4.02 13.25 14.31
C VAL A 159 -5.47 13.16 13.78
N ALA A 160 -6.40 13.93 14.35
CA ALA A 160 -7.76 14.01 13.83
C ALA A 160 -7.80 14.50 12.37
N ALA A 161 -7.00 15.53 12.03
CA ALA A 161 -6.88 15.99 10.64
C ALA A 161 -6.31 14.92 9.71
N ALA A 162 -5.43 14.06 10.19
CA ALA A 162 -4.93 12.92 9.42
C ALA A 162 -6.07 11.91 9.11
N HIS A 163 -6.96 11.65 10.06
CA HIS A 163 -8.15 10.80 9.87
C HIS A 163 -9.11 11.41 8.84
N GLU A 164 -9.44 12.70 8.97
CA GLU A 164 -10.30 13.40 7.99
C GLU A 164 -9.72 13.36 6.57
N MET A 165 -8.40 13.50 6.48
CA MET A 165 -7.71 13.44 5.19
C MET A 165 -7.72 12.02 4.61
N ALA A 166 -7.57 10.98 5.45
CA ALA A 166 -7.69 9.59 5.04
C ALA A 166 -9.10 9.25 4.54
N ALA A 167 -10.14 9.70 5.25
CA ALA A 167 -11.54 9.55 4.84
C ALA A 167 -11.81 10.23 3.49
N SER A 168 -11.25 11.44 3.28
CA SER A 168 -11.38 12.15 2.01
C SER A 168 -10.66 11.42 0.86
N ALA A 169 -9.49 10.84 1.13
CA ALA A 169 -8.77 10.01 0.15
C ALA A 169 -9.56 8.76 -0.22
N ALA A 170 -10.16 8.09 0.79
CA ALA A 170 -11.00 6.91 0.58
C ALA A 170 -12.24 7.24 -0.27
N ALA A 171 -12.87 8.39 -0.04
CA ALA A 171 -13.99 8.85 -0.86
C ALA A 171 -13.60 9.07 -2.33
N LEU A 172 -12.44 9.67 -2.60
CA LEU A 172 -11.93 9.82 -3.97
C LEU A 172 -11.63 8.47 -4.64
N ALA A 173 -11.11 7.50 -3.89
CA ALA A 173 -10.88 6.15 -4.39
C ALA A 173 -12.21 5.45 -4.74
N ASP A 174 -13.22 5.54 -3.86
CA ASP A 174 -14.58 5.05 -4.13
C ASP A 174 -15.13 5.68 -5.42
N GLU A 175 -15.04 7.01 -5.57
CA GLU A 175 -15.54 7.70 -6.78
C GLU A 175 -14.83 7.23 -8.05
N ALA A 176 -13.51 7.01 -7.99
CA ALA A 176 -12.76 6.46 -9.12
C ALA A 176 -13.31 5.07 -9.51
N ARG A 177 -13.53 4.21 -8.51
CA ARG A 177 -14.06 2.86 -8.73
C ARG A 177 -15.51 2.88 -9.24
N GLU A 178 -16.37 3.78 -8.74
CA GLU A 178 -17.74 3.90 -9.20
C GLU A 178 -17.84 4.34 -10.67
N ILE A 179 -16.92 5.19 -11.14
CA ILE A 179 -16.83 5.53 -12.57
C ILE A 179 -16.52 4.29 -13.41
N GLU A 180 -15.56 3.46 -13.01
CA GLU A 180 -15.24 2.20 -13.71
C GLU A 180 -16.37 1.19 -13.64
N LYS A 181 -17.09 1.10 -12.50
CA LYS A 181 -18.30 0.27 -12.39
C LYS A 181 -19.38 0.72 -13.36
N GLY A 182 -19.58 2.02 -13.51
CA GLY A 182 -20.54 2.58 -14.46
C GLY A 182 -20.24 2.19 -15.92
N ASN A 183 -18.99 1.93 -16.24
CA ASN A 183 -18.52 1.48 -17.55
C ASN A 183 -18.37 -0.06 -17.66
N ASP A 184 -18.63 -0.80 -16.58
CA ASP A 184 -18.33 -2.24 -16.43
C ASP A 184 -16.87 -2.61 -16.76
N SER A 185 -15.92 -1.71 -16.43
CA SER A 185 -14.50 -1.81 -16.77
C SER A 185 -13.59 -2.08 -15.56
N VAL A 186 -14.15 -2.37 -14.38
CA VAL A 186 -13.34 -2.67 -13.18
C VAL A 186 -12.52 -3.93 -13.38
N LEU A 187 -11.20 -3.79 -13.44
CA LEU A 187 -10.30 -4.93 -13.53
C LEU A 187 -10.38 -5.81 -12.27
N ARG A 188 -10.57 -7.10 -12.47
CA ARG A 188 -10.59 -8.15 -11.43
C ARG A 188 -9.61 -9.25 -11.81
N THR A 189 -8.81 -9.68 -10.85
CA THR A 189 -7.82 -10.74 -11.03
C THR A 189 -8.01 -11.81 -9.93
N PRO A 190 -9.09 -12.61 -10.01
CA PRO A 190 -9.34 -13.64 -9.00
C PRO A 190 -8.34 -14.79 -9.12
N HIS A 191 -7.94 -15.36 -7.99
CA HIS A 191 -7.26 -16.64 -7.96
C HIS A 191 -8.26 -17.77 -8.28
N MET A 192 -7.91 -18.59 -9.23
CA MET A 192 -8.72 -19.70 -9.70
C MET A 192 -8.49 -20.94 -8.81
N LYS A 193 -9.33 -21.97 -8.97
CA LYS A 193 -9.23 -23.22 -8.19
C LYS A 193 -7.87 -23.92 -8.32
N GLU A 194 -7.28 -23.81 -9.48
CA GLU A 194 -5.98 -24.41 -9.84
C GLU A 194 -4.79 -23.60 -9.32
N GLY A 195 -5.03 -22.44 -8.68
CA GLY A 195 -4.01 -21.56 -8.12
C GLY A 195 -3.49 -20.49 -9.09
N ASN A 196 -3.83 -20.57 -10.36
CA ASN A 196 -3.50 -19.52 -11.33
C ASN A 196 -4.39 -18.28 -11.16
N THR A 197 -3.92 -17.14 -11.62
CA THR A 197 -4.67 -15.87 -11.60
C THR A 197 -5.43 -15.70 -12.91
N GLY A 198 -6.75 -15.58 -12.84
CA GLY A 198 -7.59 -15.21 -13.96
C GLY A 198 -7.69 -13.69 -14.11
N ARG A 199 -8.26 -13.23 -15.23
CA ARG A 199 -8.50 -11.81 -15.49
C ARG A 199 -9.89 -11.58 -16.08
N LYS A 200 -10.60 -10.55 -15.61
CA LYS A 200 -11.85 -10.06 -16.23
C LYS A 200 -12.12 -8.60 -15.88
N THR A 201 -12.91 -7.94 -16.71
CA THR A 201 -13.48 -6.61 -16.45
C THR A 201 -15.00 -6.67 -16.30
N ASP A 202 -15.71 -7.31 -17.23
CA ASP A 202 -17.15 -7.45 -17.15
C ASP A 202 -17.59 -8.19 -15.89
N LEU A 203 -18.62 -7.66 -15.21
CA LEU A 203 -19.08 -8.22 -13.93
C LEU A 203 -19.51 -9.69 -14.06
N ILE A 204 -20.22 -10.03 -15.12
CA ILE A 204 -20.81 -11.36 -15.32
C ILE A 204 -19.96 -12.32 -16.17
N SER A 205 -18.86 -11.84 -16.80
CA SER A 205 -17.98 -12.70 -17.57
C SER A 205 -17.23 -13.70 -16.67
N LYS A 206 -16.82 -14.83 -17.23
CA LYS A 206 -15.87 -15.71 -16.56
C LYS A 206 -14.46 -15.14 -16.70
N PRO A 207 -13.60 -15.30 -15.66
CA PRO A 207 -12.19 -14.95 -15.79
C PRO A 207 -11.51 -15.82 -16.87
N GLU A 208 -10.64 -15.20 -17.65
CA GLU A 208 -9.75 -15.86 -18.62
C GLU A 208 -8.34 -16.01 -18.03
#